data_3e2057b71b1f9da4b9cf852e73d54743
#
_entry.id   3e2057b71b1f9da4b9cf852e73d54743
#
_cell.length_a   1.000
_cell.length_b   1.000
_cell.length_c   1.000
_cell.angle_alpha   90.00
_cell.angle_beta   90.00
_cell.angle_gamma   90.00
#
_symmetry.space_group_name_H-M   'P 1'
#
loop_
_entity.id
_entity.type
_entity.pdbx_description
1 polymer ?
#
loop_
_entity_poly.entity_id
_entity_poly.type
_entity_poly.pdbx_seq_one_letter_code
_entity_poly.pdbx_strand_id
1 'polypeptide(L)'
;MSNEIIEFKDDAGMPVKFTSQDIRERLCPNATESELALCIELCNRQHLNPFTKEVYLVKYRDAPASIITSYQVFNRRANRQESYGGIKSGVVVMREGQIVKKRGSAVYKQVGEQLLGGWAEVQFKDGKEPAYVELALTDYSTGKSNWAKMPGVMIEKCAKAGAWRLAYPDEFGGMYTGEEMDQKVERDMHAGTQAVEAESVEPVADLQPVRELFKPFMAATGLDSAGAMAAICAAVGCSSGSMHDMTVMQARRAASWMEEEIAAARAAAEAEIPVDPAFDGLGMTDDEIRDDDLLGGF
;
A
#
# COMPACT_ATOMS: atom_id res chain seq x y z
N MET A 1 20.62 34.58 -11.20
CA MET A 1 19.50 33.84 -11.82
C MET A 1 19.65 34.02 -13.34
N SER A 2 20.03 32.98 -14.05
CA SER A 2 20.17 33.08 -15.51
C SER A 2 18.78 33.08 -16.13
N ASN A 3 18.44 34.19 -16.74
CA ASN A 3 17.21 34.35 -17.52
C ASN A 3 17.43 33.75 -18.91
N GLU A 4 18.13 32.64 -18.97
CA GLU A 4 18.48 31.93 -20.20
C GLU A 4 17.21 31.32 -20.80
N ILE A 5 16.98 31.62 -22.09
CA ILE A 5 15.85 31.07 -22.83
C ILE A 5 16.22 29.66 -23.26
N ILE A 6 15.43 28.70 -22.81
CA ILE A 6 15.50 27.29 -23.20
C ILE A 6 14.59 27.12 -24.41
N GLU A 7 15.14 26.54 -25.50
CA GLU A 7 14.38 26.32 -26.71
C GLU A 7 14.65 24.91 -27.23
N PHE A 8 13.58 24.14 -27.46
CA PHE A 8 13.62 22.83 -28.10
C PHE A 8 12.33 22.57 -28.88
N LYS A 9 12.25 21.45 -29.58
CA LYS A 9 11.01 20.98 -30.22
C LYS A 9 10.40 19.89 -29.39
N ASP A 10 9.08 19.94 -29.15
CA ASP A 10 8.34 18.88 -28.50
C ASP A 10 8.15 17.65 -29.41
N ASP A 11 7.55 16.59 -28.88
CA ASP A 11 7.22 15.36 -29.61
C ASP A 11 6.38 15.57 -30.88
N ALA A 12 5.68 16.69 -30.99
CA ALA A 12 4.91 17.07 -32.18
C ALA A 12 5.71 17.94 -33.17
N GLY A 13 7.00 18.23 -32.85
CA GLY A 13 7.86 19.10 -33.64
C GLY A 13 7.59 20.59 -33.45
N MET A 14 6.73 20.97 -32.48
CA MET A 14 6.41 22.35 -32.19
C MET A 14 7.51 22.99 -31.33
N PRO A 15 7.89 24.26 -31.61
CA PRO A 15 8.90 24.93 -30.81
C PRO A 15 8.34 25.25 -29.40
N VAL A 16 9.09 24.86 -28.39
CA VAL A 16 8.83 25.16 -26.98
C VAL A 16 9.90 26.10 -26.49
N LYS A 17 9.50 27.26 -25.95
CA LYS A 17 10.41 28.28 -25.44
C LYS A 17 9.97 28.68 -24.03
N PHE A 18 10.88 28.68 -23.09
CA PHE A 18 10.64 29.11 -21.71
C PHE A 18 11.94 29.44 -20.97
N THR A 19 11.80 30.01 -19.79
CA THR A 19 12.89 30.27 -18.84
C THR A 19 12.72 29.38 -17.60
N SER A 20 13.78 29.24 -16.79
CA SER A 20 13.68 28.59 -15.49
C SER A 20 12.66 29.26 -14.56
N GLN A 21 12.49 30.57 -14.71
CA GLN A 21 11.50 31.36 -14.00
C GLN A 21 10.06 30.96 -14.37
N ASP A 22 9.78 30.70 -15.65
CA ASP A 22 8.47 30.24 -16.10
C ASP A 22 8.09 28.89 -15.46
N ILE A 23 9.05 27.96 -15.36
CA ILE A 23 8.83 26.68 -14.69
C ILE A 23 8.55 26.88 -13.21
N ARG A 24 9.34 27.72 -12.54
CA ARG A 24 9.15 28.01 -11.13
C ARG A 24 7.75 28.61 -10.88
N GLU A 25 7.41 29.68 -11.55
CA GLU A 25 6.16 30.40 -11.30
C GLU A 25 4.91 29.57 -11.61
N ARG A 26 4.95 28.76 -12.67
CA ARG A 26 3.76 28.08 -13.19
C ARG A 26 3.62 26.62 -12.75
N LEU A 27 4.73 25.94 -12.43
CA LEU A 27 4.69 24.51 -12.10
C LEU A 27 5.03 24.23 -10.65
N CYS A 28 6.12 24.79 -10.10
CA CYS A 28 6.55 24.51 -8.74
C CYS A 28 7.27 25.70 -8.09
N PRO A 29 6.55 26.60 -7.42
CA PRO A 29 7.12 27.81 -6.80
C PRO A 29 8.21 27.52 -5.78
N ASN A 30 8.16 26.37 -5.10
CA ASN A 30 9.08 25.98 -4.04
C ASN A 30 10.26 25.12 -4.53
N ALA A 31 10.41 24.93 -5.84
CA ALA A 31 11.53 24.16 -6.39
C ALA A 31 12.87 24.91 -6.22
N THR A 32 13.90 24.15 -5.89
CA THR A 32 15.28 24.64 -5.85
C THR A 32 15.85 24.81 -7.26
N GLU A 33 16.95 25.56 -7.41
CA GLU A 33 17.60 25.73 -8.71
C GLU A 33 18.03 24.39 -9.33
N SER A 34 18.54 23.47 -8.52
CA SER A 34 18.95 22.14 -8.98
C SER A 34 17.78 21.28 -9.46
N GLU A 35 16.64 21.35 -8.77
CA GLU A 35 15.43 20.65 -9.16
C GLU A 35 14.84 21.21 -10.48
N LEU A 36 14.88 22.54 -10.64
CA LEU A 36 14.48 23.19 -11.88
C LEU A 36 15.41 22.78 -13.05
N ALA A 37 16.72 22.82 -12.84
CA ALA A 37 17.70 22.42 -13.85
C ALA A 37 17.49 20.97 -14.29
N LEU A 38 17.27 20.05 -13.34
CA LEU A 38 16.98 18.65 -13.65
C LEU A 38 15.69 18.47 -14.44
N CYS A 39 14.63 19.18 -14.07
CA CYS A 39 13.34 19.16 -14.78
C CYS A 39 13.49 19.69 -16.21
N ILE A 40 14.21 20.79 -16.39
CA ILE A 40 14.48 21.40 -17.70
C ILE A 40 15.28 20.44 -18.59
N GLU A 41 16.33 19.84 -18.04
CA GLU A 41 17.16 18.87 -18.76
C GLU A 41 16.34 17.65 -19.22
N LEU A 42 15.47 17.13 -18.34
CA LEU A 42 14.56 16.05 -18.71
C LEU A 42 13.59 16.48 -19.81
N CYS A 43 12.99 17.67 -19.70
CA CYS A 43 12.08 18.20 -20.73
C CYS A 43 12.78 18.32 -22.09
N ASN A 44 14.01 18.83 -22.10
CA ASN A 44 14.79 18.99 -23.32
C ASN A 44 15.17 17.63 -23.95
N ARG A 45 15.74 16.72 -23.16
CA ARG A 45 16.15 15.38 -23.64
C ARG A 45 14.99 14.52 -24.08
N GLN A 46 13.87 14.61 -23.37
CA GLN A 46 12.68 13.81 -23.60
C GLN A 46 11.65 14.52 -24.48
N HIS A 47 11.95 15.71 -25.01
CA HIS A 47 11.05 16.50 -25.86
C HIS A 47 9.64 16.71 -25.22
N LEU A 48 9.60 16.91 -23.89
CA LEU A 48 8.37 17.05 -23.12
C LEU A 48 8.01 18.53 -22.93
N ASN A 49 6.80 18.89 -23.31
CA ASN A 49 6.31 20.27 -23.11
C ASN A 49 5.67 20.41 -21.71
N PRO A 50 6.29 21.19 -20.79
CA PRO A 50 5.77 21.35 -19.44
C PRO A 50 4.45 22.14 -19.39
N PHE A 51 4.16 22.95 -20.40
CA PHE A 51 2.94 23.78 -20.42
C PHE A 51 1.72 23.05 -20.99
N THR A 52 1.91 21.95 -21.69
CA THR A 52 0.82 21.08 -22.19
C THR A 52 0.49 19.93 -21.23
N LYS A 53 0.96 20.02 -19.98
CA LYS A 53 0.75 19.00 -18.95
C LYS A 53 1.34 17.64 -19.28
N GLU A 54 2.46 17.64 -19.99
CA GLU A 54 3.21 16.41 -20.33
C GLU A 54 4.13 16.00 -19.19
N VAL A 55 4.62 17.00 -18.43
CA VAL A 55 5.45 16.80 -17.24
C VAL A 55 4.95 17.68 -16.11
N TYR A 56 5.11 17.20 -14.89
CA TYR A 56 4.82 17.91 -13.65
C TYR A 56 6.05 17.86 -12.76
N LEU A 57 6.34 18.97 -12.10
CA LEU A 57 7.31 19.02 -11.02
C LEU A 57 6.54 19.16 -9.71
N VAL A 58 6.53 18.12 -8.89
CA VAL A 58 5.75 18.06 -7.66
C VAL A 58 6.69 18.00 -6.46
N LYS A 59 6.52 18.93 -5.52
CA LYS A 59 7.30 18.99 -4.29
C LYS A 59 6.38 18.96 -3.08
N TYR A 60 6.61 18.04 -2.17
CA TYR A 60 5.88 17.91 -0.92
C TYR A 60 6.76 18.41 0.24
N ARG A 61 6.41 19.54 0.84
CA ARG A 61 7.14 20.14 1.97
C ARG A 61 8.65 20.25 1.66
N ASP A 62 9.48 19.63 2.48
CA ASP A 62 10.96 19.68 2.39
C ASP A 62 11.55 18.49 1.59
N ALA A 63 10.70 17.58 1.09
CA ALA A 63 11.16 16.48 0.25
C ALA A 63 11.70 16.99 -1.10
N PRO A 64 12.64 16.26 -1.73
CA PRO A 64 13.08 16.56 -3.08
C PRO A 64 11.90 16.57 -4.06
N ALA A 65 11.94 17.46 -5.05
CA ALA A 65 10.89 17.52 -6.06
C ALA A 65 10.92 16.26 -6.94
N SER A 66 9.74 15.69 -7.19
CA SER A 66 9.54 14.57 -8.09
C SER A 66 9.13 15.05 -9.47
N ILE A 67 9.79 14.54 -10.52
CA ILE A 67 9.45 14.80 -11.90
C ILE A 67 8.52 13.69 -12.39
N ILE A 68 7.31 14.05 -12.74
CA ILE A 68 6.24 13.14 -13.10
C ILE A 68 5.90 13.34 -14.57
N THR A 69 5.92 12.26 -15.36
CA THR A 69 5.47 12.28 -16.74
C THR A 69 3.99 11.89 -16.82
N SER A 70 3.23 12.63 -17.62
CA SER A 70 1.83 12.32 -17.86
C SER A 70 1.66 10.96 -18.52
N TYR A 71 0.73 10.14 -18.02
CA TYR A 71 0.31 8.89 -18.65
C TYR A 71 -0.04 9.04 -20.13
N GLN A 72 -0.57 10.20 -20.54
CA GLN A 72 -0.92 10.49 -21.93
C GLN A 72 0.30 10.50 -22.85
N VAL A 73 1.48 10.89 -22.36
CA VAL A 73 2.73 10.85 -23.13
C VAL A 73 3.10 9.41 -23.47
N PHE A 74 3.03 8.51 -22.47
CA PHE A 74 3.29 7.08 -22.69
C PHE A 74 2.39 6.50 -23.77
N ASN A 75 1.07 6.74 -23.66
CA ASN A 75 0.11 6.22 -24.63
C ASN A 75 0.35 6.77 -26.03
N ARG A 76 0.62 8.09 -26.17
CA ARG A 76 0.89 8.73 -27.45
C ARG A 76 2.16 8.20 -28.10
N ARG A 77 3.26 8.09 -27.36
CA ARG A 77 4.55 7.58 -27.86
C ARG A 77 4.47 6.12 -28.24
N ALA A 78 3.83 5.28 -27.44
CA ALA A 78 3.64 3.88 -27.77
C ALA A 78 2.90 3.72 -29.12
N ASN A 79 1.84 4.51 -29.35
CA ASN A 79 1.09 4.46 -30.61
C ASN A 79 1.87 4.95 -31.84
N ARG A 80 2.99 5.64 -31.66
CA ARG A 80 3.89 6.06 -32.76
C ARG A 80 4.91 4.98 -33.14
N GLN A 81 5.14 3.98 -32.28
CA GLN A 81 6.07 2.90 -32.55
C GLN A 81 5.51 1.98 -33.66
N GLU A 82 6.26 1.76 -34.74
CA GLU A 82 5.81 0.94 -35.87
C GLU A 82 5.46 -0.48 -35.46
N SER A 83 6.24 -1.06 -34.55
CA SER A 83 6.05 -2.41 -34.04
C SER A 83 4.91 -2.53 -33.00
N TYR A 84 4.30 -1.41 -32.54
CA TYR A 84 3.27 -1.45 -31.50
C TYR A 84 1.97 -2.07 -31.98
N GLY A 85 1.62 -3.23 -31.42
CA GLY A 85 0.39 -3.98 -31.69
C GLY A 85 -0.77 -3.67 -30.76
N GLY A 86 -0.57 -2.75 -29.80
CA GLY A 86 -1.56 -2.39 -28.78
C GLY A 86 -1.20 -2.90 -27.39
N ILE A 87 -2.04 -2.59 -26.41
CA ILE A 87 -1.87 -3.03 -25.02
C ILE A 87 -3.15 -3.69 -24.50
N LYS A 88 -2.98 -4.81 -23.83
CA LYS A 88 -4.02 -5.43 -22.99
C LYS A 88 -3.65 -5.17 -21.54
N SER A 89 -4.63 -4.87 -20.71
CA SER A 89 -4.39 -4.58 -19.29
C SER A 89 -5.61 -4.82 -18.44
N GLY A 90 -5.38 -4.88 -17.14
CA GLY A 90 -6.46 -5.04 -16.19
C GLY A 90 -5.99 -5.23 -14.77
N VAL A 91 -6.86 -5.78 -13.95
CA VAL A 91 -6.62 -6.07 -12.54
C VAL A 91 -6.56 -7.56 -12.27
N VAL A 92 -5.84 -7.89 -11.20
CA VAL A 92 -5.81 -9.23 -10.60
C VAL A 92 -6.67 -9.18 -9.34
N VAL A 93 -7.64 -10.07 -9.26
CA VAL A 93 -8.57 -10.14 -8.11
C VAL A 93 -8.62 -11.54 -7.53
N MET A 94 -8.90 -11.62 -6.22
CA MET A 94 -9.36 -12.85 -5.58
C MET A 94 -10.88 -12.91 -5.71
N ARG A 95 -11.41 -14.03 -6.21
CA ARG A 95 -12.84 -14.34 -6.26
C ARG A 95 -13.04 -15.81 -5.89
N GLU A 96 -13.87 -16.10 -4.89
CA GLU A 96 -14.17 -17.47 -4.46
C GLU A 96 -12.92 -18.32 -4.18
N GLY A 97 -11.88 -17.71 -3.57
CA GLY A 97 -10.61 -18.37 -3.27
C GLY A 97 -9.68 -18.58 -4.47
N GLN A 98 -10.02 -18.07 -5.64
CA GLN A 98 -9.21 -18.17 -6.85
C GLN A 98 -8.67 -16.82 -7.30
N ILE A 99 -7.44 -16.81 -7.82
CA ILE A 99 -6.84 -15.64 -8.45
C ILE A 99 -7.32 -15.52 -9.89
N VAL A 100 -7.97 -14.40 -10.22
CA VAL A 100 -8.55 -14.15 -11.55
C VAL A 100 -7.96 -12.87 -12.15
N LYS A 101 -7.49 -12.96 -13.39
CA LYS A 101 -7.07 -11.80 -14.20
C LYS A 101 -8.25 -11.27 -14.99
N LYS A 102 -8.58 -10.00 -14.78
CA LYS A 102 -9.67 -9.31 -15.47
C LYS A 102 -9.16 -8.21 -16.36
N ARG A 103 -9.78 -7.97 -17.50
CA ARG A 103 -9.51 -6.78 -18.32
C ARG A 103 -10.19 -5.55 -17.71
N GLY A 104 -9.49 -4.42 -17.77
CA GLY A 104 -9.93 -3.15 -17.20
C GLY A 104 -9.76 -3.08 -15.68
N SER A 105 -10.09 -1.94 -15.11
CA SER A 105 -9.81 -1.58 -13.70
C SER A 105 -10.93 -1.88 -12.72
N ALA A 106 -12.08 -2.39 -13.19
CA ALA A 106 -13.26 -2.58 -12.35
C ALA A 106 -13.09 -3.74 -11.35
N VAL A 107 -13.39 -3.47 -10.07
CA VAL A 107 -13.41 -4.45 -8.99
C VAL A 107 -14.78 -4.41 -8.33
N TYR A 108 -15.49 -5.53 -8.35
CA TYR A 108 -16.85 -5.62 -7.85
C TYR A 108 -16.90 -6.22 -6.44
N LYS A 109 -16.71 -5.36 -5.43
CA LYS A 109 -16.74 -5.77 -4.01
C LYS A 109 -18.06 -6.43 -3.60
N GLN A 110 -19.16 -6.05 -4.25
CA GLN A 110 -20.50 -6.59 -3.98
C GLN A 110 -20.63 -8.08 -4.27
N VAL A 111 -19.79 -8.63 -5.16
CA VAL A 111 -19.73 -10.06 -5.47
C VAL A 111 -18.48 -10.73 -4.88
N GLY A 112 -17.90 -10.13 -3.85
CA GLY A 112 -16.78 -10.70 -3.10
C GLY A 112 -15.41 -10.59 -3.77
N GLU A 113 -15.25 -9.73 -4.79
CA GLU A 113 -13.91 -9.51 -5.38
C GLU A 113 -13.03 -8.69 -4.46
N GLN A 114 -11.82 -9.19 -4.21
CA GLN A 114 -10.73 -8.48 -3.53
C GLN A 114 -9.62 -8.17 -4.52
N LEU A 115 -9.23 -6.89 -4.64
CA LEU A 115 -8.13 -6.46 -5.50
C LEU A 115 -6.79 -6.95 -4.95
N LEU A 116 -6.00 -7.65 -5.76
CA LEU A 116 -4.67 -8.15 -5.44
C LEU A 116 -3.57 -7.40 -6.21
N GLY A 117 -3.84 -6.95 -7.44
CA GLY A 117 -2.82 -6.35 -8.27
C GLY A 117 -3.36 -5.84 -9.61
N GLY A 118 -2.43 -5.48 -10.48
CA GLY A 118 -2.69 -5.07 -11.85
C GLY A 118 -1.74 -5.75 -12.83
N TRP A 119 -2.17 -5.88 -14.07
CA TRP A 119 -1.34 -6.45 -15.14
C TRP A 119 -1.48 -5.67 -16.43
N ALA A 120 -0.45 -5.72 -17.27
CA ALA A 120 -0.49 -5.20 -18.61
C ALA A 120 0.43 -6.01 -19.54
N GLU A 121 0.08 -6.04 -20.81
CA GLU A 121 0.77 -6.79 -21.86
C GLU A 121 0.81 -5.95 -23.15
N VAL A 122 1.99 -5.52 -23.57
CA VAL A 122 2.19 -4.84 -24.85
C VAL A 122 2.37 -5.88 -25.94
N GLN A 123 1.53 -5.79 -26.97
CA GLN A 123 1.60 -6.64 -28.15
C GLN A 123 2.49 -6.01 -29.22
N PHE A 124 3.21 -6.84 -29.98
CA PHE A 124 4.03 -6.42 -31.11
C PHE A 124 3.43 -6.92 -32.43
N LYS A 125 3.51 -6.09 -33.48
CA LYS A 125 3.05 -6.46 -34.83
C LYS A 125 4.04 -7.39 -35.56
N ASP A 126 5.30 -7.37 -35.15
CA ASP A 126 6.38 -8.14 -35.74
C ASP A 126 6.51 -9.56 -35.17
N GLY A 127 5.57 -9.99 -34.38
CA GLY A 127 5.52 -11.35 -33.81
C GLY A 127 6.49 -11.62 -32.65
N LYS A 128 7.13 -10.60 -32.11
CA LYS A 128 7.88 -10.74 -30.86
C LYS A 128 6.99 -11.15 -29.70
N GLU A 129 7.56 -11.85 -28.73
CA GLU A 129 6.89 -12.15 -27.47
C GLU A 129 6.37 -10.87 -26.80
N PRO A 130 5.12 -10.88 -26.33
CA PRO A 130 4.53 -9.73 -25.66
C PRO A 130 5.33 -9.32 -24.42
N ALA A 131 5.48 -8.01 -24.23
CA ALA A 131 6.06 -7.48 -22.99
C ALA A 131 5.00 -7.48 -21.88
N TYR A 132 5.11 -8.39 -20.92
CA TYR A 132 4.15 -8.61 -19.85
C TYR A 132 4.68 -8.11 -18.51
N VAL A 133 3.83 -7.40 -17.77
CA VAL A 133 4.09 -6.92 -16.42
C VAL A 133 2.88 -7.19 -15.53
N GLU A 134 3.13 -7.72 -14.35
CA GLU A 134 2.14 -7.89 -13.28
C GLU A 134 2.69 -7.31 -11.97
N LEU A 135 1.87 -6.55 -11.28
CA LEU A 135 2.25 -5.79 -10.09
C LEU A 135 1.32 -6.14 -8.94
N ALA A 136 1.89 -6.41 -7.77
CA ALA A 136 1.10 -6.57 -6.55
C ALA A 136 0.62 -5.22 -6.02
N LEU A 137 -0.63 -5.15 -5.56
CA LEU A 137 -1.18 -3.92 -5.00
C LEU A 137 -0.43 -3.46 -3.75
N THR A 138 0.01 -4.42 -2.93
CA THR A 138 0.76 -4.16 -1.69
C THR A 138 2.06 -3.40 -1.91
N ASP A 139 2.70 -3.62 -3.07
CA ASP A 139 3.99 -3.01 -3.39
C ASP A 139 3.84 -1.57 -3.90
N TYR A 140 2.64 -1.18 -4.32
CA TYR A 140 2.37 0.11 -4.96
C TYR A 140 1.39 1.00 -4.17
N SER A 141 0.47 0.46 -3.42
CA SER A 141 -0.58 1.24 -2.78
C SER A 141 -0.09 1.96 -1.53
N THR A 142 -0.22 3.28 -1.52
CA THR A 142 -0.02 4.09 -0.31
C THR A 142 -1.25 4.08 0.61
N GLY A 143 -2.38 3.55 0.16
CA GLY A 143 -3.65 3.58 0.90
C GLY A 143 -4.26 4.99 1.06
N LYS A 144 -3.69 6.01 0.42
CA LYS A 144 -4.10 7.41 0.54
C LYS A 144 -4.58 7.96 -0.79
N SER A 145 -5.27 9.11 -0.76
CA SER A 145 -5.66 9.88 -1.95
C SER A 145 -6.37 9.01 -3.02
N ASN A 146 -5.86 8.96 -4.24
CA ASN A 146 -6.42 8.17 -5.35
C ASN A 146 -6.24 6.67 -5.13
N TRP A 147 -5.19 6.22 -4.44
CA TRP A 147 -5.01 4.83 -4.07
C TRP A 147 -6.10 4.32 -3.12
N ALA A 148 -6.62 5.17 -2.22
CA ALA A 148 -7.77 4.82 -1.39
C ALA A 148 -9.10 4.81 -2.17
N LYS A 149 -9.28 5.76 -3.10
CA LYS A 149 -10.55 5.96 -3.82
C LYS A 149 -10.73 4.99 -4.99
N MET A 150 -9.68 4.77 -5.78
CA MET A 150 -9.72 4.02 -7.04
C MET A 150 -8.47 3.13 -7.25
N PRO A 151 -8.14 2.22 -6.31
CA PRO A 151 -6.89 1.45 -6.36
C PRO A 151 -6.75 0.60 -7.63
N GLY A 152 -7.83 0.06 -8.17
CA GLY A 152 -7.80 -0.73 -9.41
C GLY A 152 -7.36 0.10 -10.62
N VAL A 153 -7.81 1.36 -10.72
CA VAL A 153 -7.36 2.28 -11.78
C VAL A 153 -5.89 2.64 -11.63
N MET A 154 -5.45 2.86 -10.38
CA MET A 154 -4.07 3.25 -10.09
C MET A 154 -3.10 2.12 -10.43
N ILE A 155 -3.36 0.90 -9.95
CA ILE A 155 -2.46 -0.25 -10.20
C ILE A 155 -2.45 -0.67 -11.68
N GLU A 156 -3.58 -0.56 -12.40
CA GLU A 156 -3.62 -0.81 -13.85
C GLU A 156 -2.76 0.19 -14.62
N LYS A 157 -2.78 1.48 -14.25
CA LYS A 157 -1.91 2.50 -14.87
C LYS A 157 -0.42 2.22 -14.63
N CYS A 158 -0.05 1.85 -13.41
CA CYS A 158 1.33 1.45 -13.10
C CYS A 158 1.77 0.25 -13.94
N ALA A 159 0.92 -0.78 -14.06
CA ALA A 159 1.21 -1.95 -14.87
C ALA A 159 1.40 -1.58 -16.35
N LYS A 160 0.55 -0.69 -16.90
CA LYS A 160 0.70 -0.19 -18.29
C LYS A 160 2.01 0.55 -18.49
N ALA A 161 2.36 1.48 -17.57
CA ALA A 161 3.61 2.22 -17.65
C ALA A 161 4.83 1.29 -17.60
N GLY A 162 4.80 0.30 -16.69
CA GLY A 162 5.83 -0.74 -16.60
C GLY A 162 5.96 -1.57 -17.87
N ALA A 163 4.83 -1.97 -18.47
CA ALA A 163 4.83 -2.75 -19.72
C ALA A 163 5.37 -1.96 -20.91
N TRP A 164 5.07 -0.67 -21.03
CA TRP A 164 5.66 0.17 -22.08
C TRP A 164 7.17 0.38 -21.88
N ARG A 165 7.64 0.59 -20.65
CA ARG A 165 9.10 0.67 -20.38
C ARG A 165 9.82 -0.63 -20.71
N LEU A 166 9.19 -1.77 -20.43
CA LEU A 166 9.74 -3.08 -20.78
C LEU A 166 9.77 -3.28 -22.31
N ALA A 167 8.71 -2.86 -23.02
CA ALA A 167 8.58 -3.01 -24.45
C ALA A 167 9.53 -2.10 -25.25
N TYR A 168 9.73 -0.87 -24.79
CA TYR A 168 10.48 0.19 -25.46
C TYR A 168 11.36 0.95 -24.47
N PRO A 169 12.43 0.34 -23.95
CA PRO A 169 13.26 0.94 -22.90
C PRO A 169 13.94 2.25 -23.33
N ASP A 170 14.34 2.36 -24.60
CA ASP A 170 14.97 3.56 -25.14
C ASP A 170 14.01 4.75 -25.19
N GLU A 171 12.71 4.49 -25.41
CA GLU A 171 11.69 5.53 -25.53
C GLU A 171 11.15 5.99 -24.18
N PHE A 172 11.01 5.06 -23.23
CA PHE A 172 10.36 5.31 -21.93
C PHE A 172 11.31 5.20 -20.72
N GLY A 173 12.60 4.95 -20.97
CA GLY A 173 13.59 4.85 -19.90
C GLY A 173 13.67 6.14 -19.07
N GLY A 174 13.67 6.01 -17.75
CA GLY A 174 13.74 7.16 -16.84
C GLY A 174 12.44 7.96 -16.68
N MET A 175 11.37 7.62 -17.40
CA MET A 175 10.06 8.26 -17.26
C MET A 175 9.19 7.48 -16.27
N TYR A 176 8.57 8.19 -15.33
CA TYR A 176 7.67 7.62 -14.34
C TYR A 176 6.37 8.41 -14.27
N THR A 177 5.26 7.71 -14.05
CA THR A 177 3.95 8.33 -13.86
C THR A 177 3.75 8.78 -12.42
N GLY A 178 2.76 9.64 -12.18
CA GLY A 178 2.44 10.12 -10.83
C GLY A 178 2.05 8.98 -9.88
N GLU A 179 1.35 8.00 -10.42
CA GLU A 179 0.90 6.84 -9.69
C GLU A 179 2.04 5.98 -9.16
N GLU A 180 3.18 5.95 -9.87
CA GLU A 180 4.38 5.22 -9.47
C GLU A 180 5.24 6.04 -8.49
N MET A 181 5.22 7.37 -8.60
CA MET A 181 6.05 8.26 -7.80
C MET A 181 5.49 8.52 -6.40
N ASP A 182 4.18 8.39 -6.19
CA ASP A 182 3.56 8.50 -4.86
C ASP A 182 4.23 7.58 -3.83
N GLN A 183 4.73 6.43 -4.27
CA GLN A 183 5.54 5.52 -3.45
C GLN A 183 6.96 6.00 -3.18
N LYS A 184 7.62 6.56 -4.22
CA LYS A 184 9.02 6.95 -4.12
C LYS A 184 9.18 8.09 -3.13
N VAL A 185 8.24 9.04 -3.12
CA VAL A 185 8.23 10.16 -2.16
C VAL A 185 8.05 9.66 -0.72
N GLU A 186 7.22 8.64 -0.46
CA GLU A 186 7.12 8.06 0.89
C GLU A 186 8.37 7.26 1.28
N ARG A 187 8.96 6.49 0.35
CA ARG A 187 10.23 5.78 0.62
C ARG A 187 11.40 6.76 0.84
N ASP A 188 11.51 7.81 0.04
CA ASP A 188 12.58 8.80 0.17
C ASP A 188 12.40 9.70 1.41
N MET A 189 11.16 9.97 1.86
CA MET A 189 10.92 10.65 3.14
C MET A 189 11.33 9.80 4.35
N HIS A 190 11.30 8.47 4.23
CA HIS A 190 11.83 7.57 5.26
C HIS A 190 13.32 7.28 5.10
N ALA A 191 13.89 7.41 3.89
CA ALA A 191 15.31 7.21 3.63
C ALA A 191 16.20 8.40 4.05
N GLY A 192 15.63 9.60 4.20
CA GLY A 192 16.37 10.82 4.60
C GLY A 192 16.90 10.83 6.02
N THR A 193 16.67 9.81 6.84
CA THR A 193 17.10 9.78 8.25
C THR A 193 18.10 8.66 8.56
N GLN A 194 18.49 7.81 7.60
CA GLN A 194 19.52 6.80 7.85
C GLN A 194 20.29 6.43 6.58
N ALA A 195 21.48 7.02 6.46
CA ALA A 195 22.59 6.44 5.73
C ALA A 195 23.35 5.54 6.70
N VAL A 196 22.84 4.34 7.01
CA VAL A 196 23.57 3.19 7.55
C VAL A 196 22.76 1.93 7.27
N GLU A 197 23.37 1.01 6.54
CA GLU A 197 23.07 -0.43 6.38
C GLU A 197 21.64 -0.87 6.05
N ALA A 198 21.53 -1.49 4.88
CA ALA A 198 20.33 -2.18 4.41
C ALA A 198 20.04 -3.41 5.28
N GLU A 199 19.28 -3.21 6.35
CA GLU A 199 18.51 -4.25 7.00
C GLU A 199 17.06 -4.14 6.55
N SER A 200 16.48 -5.26 6.16
CA SER A 200 15.11 -5.40 5.71
C SER A 200 14.11 -4.76 6.68
N VAL A 201 13.51 -3.63 6.31
CA VAL A 201 12.46 -3.00 7.12
C VAL A 201 11.19 -3.83 6.99
N GLU A 202 10.91 -4.67 7.97
CA GLU A 202 9.62 -5.33 8.12
C GLU A 202 8.50 -4.27 8.30
N PRO A 203 7.30 -4.53 7.78
CA PRO A 203 6.18 -3.60 7.94
C PRO A 203 5.89 -3.34 9.42
N VAL A 204 5.50 -2.10 9.76
CA VAL A 204 5.13 -1.72 11.13
C VAL A 204 4.02 -2.63 11.62
N ALA A 205 4.23 -3.28 12.78
CA ALA A 205 3.28 -4.20 13.36
C ALA A 205 1.96 -3.49 13.69
N ASP A 206 0.82 -4.12 13.34
CA ASP A 206 -0.47 -3.74 13.90
C ASP A 206 -0.49 -4.18 15.37
N LEU A 207 -0.30 -3.22 16.27
CA LEU A 207 -0.29 -3.43 17.71
C LEU A 207 -1.67 -3.35 18.34
N GLN A 208 -2.72 -3.13 17.57
CA GLN A 208 -4.08 -3.00 18.08
C GLN A 208 -4.51 -4.25 18.89
N PRO A 209 -4.32 -5.49 18.39
CA PRO A 209 -4.68 -6.69 19.14
C PRO A 209 -3.92 -6.82 20.47
N VAL A 210 -2.62 -6.48 20.48
CA VAL A 210 -1.79 -6.53 21.70
C VAL A 210 -2.26 -5.50 22.72
N ARG A 211 -2.64 -4.30 22.29
CA ARG A 211 -3.14 -3.22 23.16
C ARG A 211 -4.50 -3.57 23.77
N GLU A 212 -5.38 -4.19 23.02
CA GLU A 212 -6.71 -4.61 23.49
C GLU A 212 -6.60 -5.72 24.54
N LEU A 213 -5.66 -6.65 24.39
CA LEU A 213 -5.43 -7.75 25.31
C LEU A 213 -4.60 -7.37 26.54
N PHE A 214 -3.89 -6.25 26.54
CA PHE A 214 -2.95 -5.88 27.58
C PHE A 214 -3.61 -5.74 28.97
N LYS A 215 -4.74 -5.04 29.06
CA LYS A 215 -5.49 -4.91 30.33
C LYS A 215 -6.09 -6.23 30.81
N PRO A 216 -6.78 -7.02 29.96
CA PRO A 216 -7.24 -8.37 30.33
C PRO A 216 -6.11 -9.29 30.81
N PHE A 217 -4.94 -9.25 30.15
CA PHE A 217 -3.77 -10.04 30.52
C PHE A 217 -3.22 -9.67 31.89
N MET A 218 -3.07 -8.38 32.21
CA MET A 218 -2.66 -7.91 33.52
C MET A 218 -3.64 -8.36 34.61
N ALA A 219 -4.95 -8.28 34.35
CA ALA A 219 -5.97 -8.70 35.28
C ALA A 219 -5.96 -10.21 35.54
N ALA A 220 -5.69 -11.01 34.52
CA ALA A 220 -5.64 -12.47 34.62
C ALA A 220 -4.37 -12.98 35.33
N THR A 221 -3.21 -12.33 35.06
CA THR A 221 -1.91 -12.76 35.61
C THR A 221 -1.51 -12.10 36.93
N GLY A 222 -2.19 -11.02 37.31
CA GLY A 222 -1.84 -10.23 38.51
C GLY A 222 -0.55 -9.42 38.36
N LEU A 223 0.00 -9.30 37.17
CA LEU A 223 1.23 -8.55 36.90
C LEU A 223 0.93 -7.05 36.80
N ASP A 224 1.87 -6.23 37.23
CA ASP A 224 1.86 -4.80 36.94
C ASP A 224 2.23 -4.52 35.48
N SER A 225 2.12 -3.28 35.01
CA SER A 225 2.37 -2.91 33.64
C SER A 225 3.80 -3.22 33.16
N ALA A 226 4.80 -3.08 34.05
CA ALA A 226 6.19 -3.36 33.73
C ALA A 226 6.44 -4.88 33.65
N GLY A 227 5.90 -5.65 34.57
CA GLY A 227 5.99 -7.10 34.59
C GLY A 227 5.26 -7.75 33.41
N ALA A 228 4.06 -7.26 33.08
CA ALA A 228 3.32 -7.72 31.93
C ALA A 228 4.10 -7.47 30.61
N MET A 229 4.69 -6.28 30.46
CA MET A 229 5.51 -5.96 29.29
C MET A 229 6.75 -6.85 29.20
N ALA A 230 7.44 -7.06 30.31
CA ALA A 230 8.62 -7.95 30.35
C ALA A 230 8.25 -9.40 29.98
N ALA A 231 7.12 -9.91 30.50
CA ALA A 231 6.65 -11.26 30.17
C ALA A 231 6.30 -11.40 28.68
N ILE A 232 5.60 -10.44 28.09
CA ILE A 232 5.25 -10.44 26.66
C ILE A 232 6.53 -10.39 25.82
N CYS A 233 7.46 -9.49 26.10
CA CYS A 233 8.73 -9.38 25.38
C CYS A 233 9.57 -10.65 25.47
N ALA A 234 9.60 -11.31 26.63
CA ALA A 234 10.29 -12.58 26.80
C ALA A 234 9.65 -13.70 25.96
N ALA A 235 8.33 -13.78 25.93
CA ALA A 235 7.59 -14.79 25.17
C ALA A 235 7.80 -14.69 23.65
N VAL A 236 7.98 -13.46 23.11
CA VAL A 236 8.13 -13.25 21.67
C VAL A 236 9.55 -12.92 21.22
N GLY A 237 10.50 -12.83 22.15
CA GLY A 237 11.90 -12.52 21.84
C GLY A 237 12.13 -11.06 21.46
N CYS A 238 11.39 -10.11 22.07
CA CYS A 238 11.59 -8.69 21.87
C CYS A 238 12.71 -8.19 22.80
N SER A 239 13.76 -7.60 22.22
CA SER A 239 14.95 -7.17 22.98
C SER A 239 14.85 -5.77 23.59
N SER A 240 13.93 -4.93 23.11
CA SER A 240 13.83 -3.52 23.50
C SER A 240 12.96 -3.24 24.72
N GLY A 241 12.16 -4.19 25.18
CA GLY A 241 11.22 -4.00 26.28
C GLY A 241 10.04 -3.06 25.97
N SER A 242 9.81 -2.74 24.69
CA SER A 242 8.72 -1.85 24.23
C SER A 242 7.86 -2.53 23.16
N MET A 243 6.53 -2.38 23.25
CA MET A 243 5.61 -2.85 22.21
C MET A 243 5.88 -2.20 20.84
N HIS A 244 6.38 -0.96 20.82
CA HIS A 244 6.57 -0.19 19.59
C HIS A 244 7.67 -0.75 18.69
N ASP A 245 8.55 -1.58 19.26
CA ASP A 245 9.67 -2.18 18.54
C ASP A 245 9.40 -3.63 18.12
N MET A 246 8.18 -4.11 18.30
CA MET A 246 7.78 -5.46 17.86
C MET A 246 7.62 -5.52 16.35
N THR A 247 8.17 -6.57 15.74
CA THR A 247 7.87 -6.94 14.35
C THR A 247 6.43 -7.44 14.22
N VAL A 248 5.90 -7.47 12.99
CA VAL A 248 4.54 -8.00 12.70
C VAL A 248 4.35 -9.42 13.24
N MET A 249 5.38 -10.26 13.09
CA MET A 249 5.36 -11.64 13.59
C MET A 249 5.36 -11.69 15.11
N GLN A 250 6.16 -10.85 15.76
CA GLN A 250 6.19 -10.75 17.22
C GLN A 250 4.86 -10.24 17.79
N ALA A 251 4.24 -9.22 17.18
CA ALA A 251 2.95 -8.71 17.62
C ALA A 251 1.83 -9.75 17.51
N ARG A 252 1.79 -10.53 16.41
CA ARG A 252 0.82 -11.63 16.25
C ARG A 252 1.05 -12.73 17.28
N ARG A 253 2.30 -13.14 17.50
CA ARG A 253 2.64 -14.14 18.52
C ARG A 253 2.31 -13.65 19.93
N ALA A 254 2.55 -12.37 20.21
CA ALA A 254 2.20 -11.76 21.50
C ALA A 254 0.69 -11.82 21.76
N ALA A 255 -0.14 -11.45 20.78
CA ALA A 255 -1.58 -11.51 20.90
C ALA A 255 -2.08 -12.95 21.17
N SER A 256 -1.67 -13.93 20.35
CA SER A 256 -2.03 -15.35 20.55
C SER A 256 -1.58 -15.88 21.92
N TRP A 257 -0.35 -15.59 22.32
CA TRP A 257 0.16 -16.04 23.61
C TRP A 257 -0.61 -15.43 24.80
N MET A 258 -0.95 -14.13 24.71
CA MET A 258 -1.75 -13.46 25.75
C MET A 258 -3.17 -14.03 25.84
N GLU A 259 -3.80 -14.40 24.72
CA GLU A 259 -5.10 -15.08 24.73
C GLU A 259 -5.02 -16.45 25.41
N GLU A 260 -3.99 -17.23 25.15
CA GLU A 260 -3.76 -18.54 25.79
C GLU A 260 -3.56 -18.39 27.31
N GLU A 261 -2.75 -17.44 27.77
CA GLU A 261 -2.51 -17.18 29.17
C GLU A 261 -3.76 -16.70 29.93
N ILE A 262 -4.55 -15.81 29.29
CA ILE A 262 -5.83 -15.36 29.83
C ILE A 262 -6.80 -16.53 29.99
N ALA A 263 -6.86 -17.42 28.99
CA ALA A 263 -7.72 -18.61 29.03
C ALA A 263 -7.27 -19.59 30.12
N ALA A 264 -5.96 -19.83 30.24
CA ALA A 264 -5.38 -20.69 31.27
C ALA A 264 -5.66 -20.13 32.71
N ALA A 265 -5.48 -18.84 32.91
CA ALA A 265 -5.77 -18.19 34.18
C ALA A 265 -7.25 -18.27 34.57
N ARG A 266 -8.16 -18.13 33.59
CA ARG A 266 -9.61 -18.29 33.84
C ARG A 266 -9.96 -19.74 34.19
N ALA A 267 -9.42 -20.73 33.49
CA ALA A 267 -9.64 -22.13 33.77
C ALA A 267 -9.12 -22.53 35.16
N ALA A 268 -7.98 -21.98 35.60
CA ALA A 268 -7.43 -22.19 36.93
C ALA A 268 -8.33 -21.59 38.02
N ALA A 269 -8.86 -20.38 37.79
CA ALA A 269 -9.79 -19.72 38.71
C ALA A 269 -11.12 -20.47 38.83
N GLU A 270 -11.63 -21.06 37.74
CA GLU A 270 -12.84 -21.90 37.78
C GLU A 270 -12.62 -23.24 38.53
N ALA A 271 -11.41 -23.79 38.47
CA ALA A 271 -11.05 -25.03 39.17
C ALA A 271 -10.85 -24.84 40.70
N GLU A 272 -10.61 -23.61 41.19
CA GLU A 272 -10.45 -23.26 42.60
C GLU A 272 -11.77 -22.95 43.32
N ILE A 273 -12.93 -22.94 42.62
CA ILE A 273 -14.23 -22.77 43.28
C ILE A 273 -14.52 -24.08 44.05
N PRO A 274 -14.51 -24.08 45.40
CA PRO A 274 -14.83 -25.29 46.16
C PRO A 274 -16.29 -25.64 45.88
N VAL A 275 -16.54 -26.80 45.32
CA VAL A 275 -17.87 -27.38 45.25
C VAL A 275 -18.28 -27.69 46.70
N ASP A 276 -19.21 -26.90 47.24
CA ASP A 276 -19.77 -27.15 48.57
C ASP A 276 -20.48 -28.51 48.53
N PRO A 277 -20.05 -29.53 49.29
CA PRO A 277 -20.65 -30.87 49.27
C PRO A 277 -22.04 -30.91 49.85
N ALA A 278 -22.63 -29.77 50.28
CA ALA A 278 -23.95 -29.68 50.86
C ALA A 278 -25.10 -29.53 49.83
N PHE A 279 -24.81 -29.49 48.52
CA PHE A 279 -25.85 -29.30 47.47
C PHE A 279 -26.28 -30.59 46.74
N ASP A 280 -25.81 -31.74 47.21
CA ASP A 280 -26.18 -33.06 46.65
C ASP A 280 -27.41 -33.63 47.35
N GLY A 281 -28.54 -32.95 47.27
CA GLY A 281 -29.74 -33.40 48.00
C GLY A 281 -31.08 -32.80 47.63
N LEU A 282 -31.28 -32.25 46.42
CA LEU A 282 -32.62 -31.93 45.95
C LEU A 282 -32.83 -32.60 44.58
N GLY A 283 -33.24 -33.91 44.70
CA GLY A 283 -33.78 -34.64 43.56
C GLY A 283 -35.07 -33.97 43.09
N MET A 284 -34.98 -33.29 41.95
CA MET A 284 -36.14 -32.97 41.12
C MET A 284 -36.09 -33.93 39.95
N THR A 285 -37.03 -34.85 39.92
CA THR A 285 -37.30 -35.77 38.82
C THR A 285 -37.95 -35.01 37.67
N ASP A 286 -37.58 -35.39 36.43
CA ASP A 286 -37.97 -34.78 35.13
C ASP A 286 -39.46 -34.96 34.73
N ASP A 287 -40.40 -35.00 35.67
CA ASP A 287 -41.81 -35.35 35.36
C ASP A 287 -42.84 -34.25 35.71
N GLU A 288 -42.46 -33.01 35.95
CA GLU A 288 -43.46 -31.95 36.19
C GLU A 288 -43.19 -30.62 35.45
N ILE A 289 -42.99 -30.69 34.12
CA ILE A 289 -43.24 -29.54 33.26
C ILE A 289 -44.33 -29.89 32.27
N ARG A 290 -45.58 -29.65 32.68
CA ARG A 290 -46.73 -29.62 31.79
C ARG A 290 -46.71 -28.31 31.00
N ASP A 291 -46.64 -28.45 29.68
CA ASP A 291 -46.99 -27.46 28.68
C ASP A 291 -48.47 -27.01 28.77
N ASP A 292 -48.81 -26.07 29.62
CA ASP A 292 -50.13 -25.40 29.57
C ASP A 292 -50.17 -24.12 30.37
N ASP A 293 -49.36 -23.11 30.05
CA ASP A 293 -49.62 -21.74 30.53
C ASP A 293 -48.77 -20.65 29.81
N LEU A 294 -48.73 -20.69 28.48
CA LEU A 294 -48.20 -19.57 27.70
C LEU A 294 -49.10 -19.23 26.50
N LEU A 295 -50.41 -19.02 26.75
CA LEU A 295 -51.26 -18.25 25.85
C LEU A 295 -52.30 -17.48 26.69
N GLY A 296 -52.01 -16.23 26.93
CA GLY A 296 -52.95 -15.32 27.60
C GLY A 296 -52.42 -13.94 27.84
N GLY A 297 -52.61 -13.00 26.93
CA GLY A 297 -53.02 -11.67 27.33
C GLY A 297 -52.00 -10.51 27.14
N PHE A 298 -52.34 -9.70 26.14
CA PHE A 298 -52.08 -8.27 25.87
C PHE A 298 -50.77 -7.88 25.18
#